data_0cb0693c5d27c49e8177713f386e868d
#
_entry.id   0cb0693c5d27c49e8177713f386e868d
#
_cell.length_a   1.000
_cell.length_b   1.000
_cell.length_c   1.000
_cell.angle_alpha   90.00
_cell.angle_beta   90.00
_cell.angle_gamma   90.00
#
_symmetry.space_group_name_H-M   'P 1'
#
loop_
_entity.id
_entity.type
_entity.pdbx_description
1 polymer ?
#
loop_
_entity_poly.entity_id
_entity_poly.type
_entity_poly.pdbx_seq_one_letter_code
_entity_poly.pdbx_strand_id
1 'polypeptide(L)'
;MKLTTLAATLLLAGMGATSTWAQTQTLRLAHGLNDKHPVHLAMLRFAELAKQKSNGELEVKVFPNGTLGQERETLEQVQNGILEMTKASASPLETFAPEYKVFNLPFVFRSKDHFFKVLDGKVGETILNASKSRGFIGLTFYDSGARSFYAKKPINTPDDLKGMKIRVQQSPTTIKMIQALGASPTPMAWGEVYSALQAGVVDGAENNVTALTTSRHGEVSKFFSQTEHQMVPDVLVISTAKWDSLKKPLQDALRSAAHESFVYQRGLWAEAEKTEAVAAEKMGVKFSTPAKQPFVDKVKPMMEEERKNARIAGLLDQIAAIR
;
A
#
# COMPACT_ATOMS: atom_id res chain seq x y z
N MET A 1 90.03 -12.40 25.05
CA MET A 1 88.69 -12.95 25.37
C MET A 1 87.71 -11.85 25.19
N LYS A 2 86.96 -11.87 24.09
CA LYS A 2 85.83 -10.92 23.80
C LYS A 2 84.59 -11.75 23.58
N LEU A 3 83.62 -11.66 24.53
CA LEU A 3 82.30 -12.24 24.39
C LEU A 3 81.46 -11.31 23.52
N THR A 4 80.90 -11.82 22.43
CA THR A 4 79.92 -11.18 21.60
C THR A 4 78.52 -11.70 21.95
N THR A 5 77.66 -10.84 22.50
CA THR A 5 76.26 -11.13 22.84
C THR A 5 75.40 -10.91 21.63
N LEU A 6 74.76 -11.97 21.15
CA LEU A 6 73.74 -11.92 20.07
C LEU A 6 72.41 -11.58 20.68
N ALA A 7 71.83 -10.42 20.34
CA ALA A 7 70.47 -10.02 20.68
C ALA A 7 69.49 -10.45 19.55
N ALA A 8 68.64 -11.43 19.85
CA ALA A 8 67.55 -11.85 18.93
C ALA A 8 66.32 -10.98 19.13
N THR A 9 66.00 -10.15 18.13
CA THR A 9 64.81 -9.34 18.13
C THR A 9 63.65 -10.14 17.52
N LEU A 10 62.68 -10.58 18.35
CA LEU A 10 61.43 -11.17 17.88
C LEU A 10 60.49 -10.02 17.42
N LEU A 11 60.25 -9.90 16.12
CA LEU A 11 59.14 -9.11 15.57
C LEU A 11 57.83 -9.91 15.67
N LEU A 12 56.98 -9.59 16.66
CA LEU A 12 55.59 -10.01 16.67
C LEU A 12 54.84 -9.17 15.63
N ALA A 13 54.55 -9.77 14.46
CA ALA A 13 53.58 -9.22 13.50
C ALA A 13 52.20 -9.43 14.07
N GLY A 14 51.65 -8.39 14.77
CA GLY A 14 50.26 -8.33 15.18
C GLY A 14 49.40 -8.16 13.94
N MET A 15 48.76 -9.23 13.43
CA MET A 15 47.65 -9.15 12.48
C MET A 15 46.46 -8.53 13.20
N GLY A 16 46.39 -7.20 13.19
CA GLY A 16 45.18 -6.46 13.55
C GLY A 16 44.09 -6.76 12.53
N ALA A 17 43.19 -7.67 12.88
CA ALA A 17 41.94 -7.81 12.15
C ALA A 17 41.18 -6.46 12.25
N THR A 18 41.36 -5.58 11.27
CA THR A 18 40.52 -4.42 11.12
C THR A 18 39.11 -4.90 10.80
N SER A 19 38.26 -4.99 11.84
CA SER A 19 36.83 -5.14 11.66
C SER A 19 36.34 -3.89 10.91
N THR A 20 36.26 -3.99 9.60
CA THR A 20 35.57 -2.99 8.79
C THR A 20 34.09 -3.03 9.22
N TRP A 21 33.70 -2.16 10.13
CA TRP A 21 32.30 -1.93 10.43
C TRP A 21 31.66 -1.47 9.13
N ALA A 22 30.79 -2.30 8.56
CA ALA A 22 30.04 -1.92 7.39
C ALA A 22 29.20 -0.68 7.76
N GLN A 23 29.35 0.40 6.99
CA GLN A 23 28.62 1.65 7.25
C GLN A 23 27.10 1.38 7.13
N THR A 24 26.36 1.61 8.21
CA THR A 24 24.91 1.47 8.22
C THR A 24 24.27 2.39 7.18
N GLN A 25 23.47 1.82 6.28
CA GLN A 25 22.73 2.56 5.28
C GLN A 25 21.33 2.86 5.82
N THR A 26 21.00 4.13 5.94
CA THR A 26 19.66 4.58 6.35
C THR A 26 18.75 4.67 5.13
N LEU A 27 17.55 4.07 5.24
CA LEU A 27 16.46 4.16 4.27
C LEU A 27 15.28 4.88 4.92
N ARG A 28 14.84 5.99 4.34
CA ARG A 28 13.63 6.70 4.78
C ARG A 28 12.42 6.06 4.11
N LEU A 29 11.42 5.71 4.90
CA LEU A 29 10.16 5.12 4.45
C LEU A 29 9.00 6.04 4.85
N ALA A 30 8.34 6.65 3.88
CA ALA A 30 7.22 7.55 4.09
C ALA A 30 5.86 6.86 3.92
N HIS A 31 4.83 7.36 4.62
CA HIS A 31 3.43 7.02 4.36
C HIS A 31 2.45 8.04 4.97
N GLY A 32 1.22 8.08 4.45
CA GLY A 32 0.18 9.01 4.88
C GLY A 32 -0.69 8.55 6.06
N LEU A 33 -0.52 7.31 6.56
CA LEU A 33 -1.35 6.74 7.62
C LEU A 33 -0.85 7.18 9.00
N ASN A 34 -1.73 7.15 10.01
CA ASN A 34 -1.34 7.47 11.38
C ASN A 34 -0.54 6.33 12.03
N ASP A 35 0.07 6.62 13.18
CA ASP A 35 0.97 5.74 13.92
C ASP A 35 0.29 4.54 14.61
N LYS A 36 -1.05 4.50 14.67
CA LYS A 36 -1.83 3.38 15.22
C LYS A 36 -2.36 2.43 14.13
N HIS A 37 -2.23 2.82 12.88
CA HIS A 37 -2.78 2.05 11.77
C HIS A 37 -2.06 0.70 11.60
N PRO A 38 -2.76 -0.43 11.34
CA PRO A 38 -2.13 -1.76 11.20
C PRO A 38 -0.99 -1.81 10.18
N VAL A 39 -1.10 -1.05 9.08
CA VAL A 39 -0.05 -0.96 8.07
C VAL A 39 1.18 -0.21 8.61
N HIS A 40 1.03 0.82 9.47
CA HIS A 40 2.17 1.46 10.12
C HIS A 40 2.93 0.48 11.02
N LEU A 41 2.20 -0.29 11.83
CA LEU A 41 2.80 -1.32 12.70
C LEU A 41 3.58 -2.37 11.90
N ALA A 42 3.07 -2.75 10.73
CA ALA A 42 3.77 -3.66 9.82
C ALA A 42 5.05 -3.03 9.24
N MET A 43 5.07 -1.72 8.97
CA MET A 43 6.30 -1.04 8.51
C MET A 43 7.34 -0.91 9.61
N LEU A 44 6.93 -0.72 10.87
CA LEU A 44 7.85 -0.82 12.00
C LEU A 44 8.44 -2.24 12.11
N ARG A 45 7.60 -3.28 11.92
CA ARG A 45 8.08 -4.67 11.87
C ARG A 45 9.01 -4.92 10.70
N PHE A 46 8.72 -4.37 9.53
CA PHE A 46 9.62 -4.41 8.37
C PHE A 46 10.98 -3.77 8.69
N ALA A 47 10.99 -2.59 9.34
CA ALA A 47 12.21 -1.89 9.70
C ALA A 47 13.08 -2.71 10.67
N GLU A 48 12.44 -3.31 11.68
CA GLU A 48 13.11 -4.21 12.64
C GLU A 48 13.72 -5.43 11.93
N LEU A 49 12.94 -6.12 11.10
CA LEU A 49 13.39 -7.28 10.34
C LEU A 49 14.50 -6.95 9.34
N ALA A 50 14.42 -5.82 8.65
CA ALA A 50 15.46 -5.36 7.74
C ALA A 50 16.80 -5.17 8.48
N LYS A 51 16.77 -4.55 9.66
CA LYS A 51 17.96 -4.39 10.51
C LYS A 51 18.51 -5.73 10.97
N GLN A 52 17.66 -6.63 11.46
CA GLN A 52 18.08 -7.96 11.94
C GLN A 52 18.70 -8.78 10.80
N LYS A 53 18.03 -8.88 9.65
CA LYS A 53 18.47 -9.71 8.51
C LYS A 53 19.68 -9.16 7.77
N SER A 54 19.97 -7.87 7.92
CA SER A 54 21.18 -7.24 7.37
C SER A 54 22.33 -7.14 8.37
N ASN A 55 22.23 -7.79 9.56
CA ASN A 55 23.21 -7.65 10.63
C ASN A 55 23.54 -6.20 10.98
N GLY A 56 22.53 -5.29 10.89
CA GLY A 56 22.67 -3.88 11.20
C GLY A 56 23.21 -3.00 10.07
N GLU A 57 23.50 -3.58 8.89
CA GLU A 57 23.91 -2.78 7.72
C GLU A 57 22.80 -1.92 7.14
N LEU A 58 21.52 -2.24 7.42
CA LEU A 58 20.35 -1.45 7.03
C LEU A 58 19.63 -0.89 8.26
N GLU A 59 19.25 0.37 8.20
CA GLU A 59 18.36 1.03 9.14
C GLU A 59 17.22 1.68 8.38
N VAL A 60 15.98 1.22 8.59
CA VAL A 60 14.78 1.84 7.98
C VAL A 60 14.15 2.79 8.99
N LYS A 61 14.02 4.07 8.62
CA LYS A 61 13.33 5.09 9.43
C LYS A 61 11.95 5.37 8.84
N VAL A 62 10.89 5.08 9.62
CA VAL A 62 9.50 5.22 9.18
C VAL A 62 8.98 6.62 9.52
N PHE A 63 8.40 7.29 8.53
CA PHE A 63 7.82 8.64 8.61
C PHE A 63 6.32 8.58 8.33
N PRO A 64 5.46 8.53 9.38
CA PRO A 64 4.01 8.46 9.24
C PRO A 64 3.36 9.82 8.98
N ASN A 65 2.02 9.84 8.90
CA ASN A 65 1.16 11.03 8.88
C ASN A 65 1.42 11.99 7.71
N GLY A 66 2.00 11.52 6.60
CA GLY A 66 2.31 12.36 5.45
C GLY A 66 3.40 13.42 5.70
N THR A 67 4.25 13.23 6.72
CA THR A 67 5.30 14.20 7.11
C THR A 67 6.34 14.45 6.02
N LEU A 68 6.52 13.51 5.08
CA LEU A 68 7.40 13.68 3.91
C LEU A 68 6.62 13.90 2.59
N GLY A 69 5.31 14.09 2.67
CA GLY A 69 4.40 14.30 1.53
C GLY A 69 3.30 13.26 1.46
N GLN A 70 2.30 13.53 0.62
CA GLN A 70 1.20 12.62 0.33
C GLN A 70 1.64 11.51 -0.66
N GLU A 71 0.82 10.47 -0.88
CA GLU A 71 1.22 9.28 -1.64
C GLU A 71 1.79 9.58 -3.03
N ARG A 72 1.15 10.48 -3.81
CA ARG A 72 1.66 10.84 -5.13
C ARG A 72 3.02 11.55 -5.05
N GLU A 73 3.16 12.50 -4.13
CA GLU A 73 4.40 13.26 -3.94
C GLU A 73 5.55 12.33 -3.53
N THR A 74 5.30 11.42 -2.58
CA THR A 74 6.31 10.46 -2.14
C THR A 74 6.66 9.43 -3.21
N LEU A 75 5.71 9.03 -4.07
CA LEU A 75 5.99 8.20 -5.25
C LEU A 75 6.89 8.91 -6.25
N GLU A 76 6.64 10.20 -6.53
CA GLU A 76 7.47 11.02 -7.40
C GLU A 76 8.88 11.21 -6.80
N GLN A 77 8.99 11.40 -5.48
CA GLN A 77 10.29 11.47 -4.80
C GLN A 77 11.06 10.15 -4.90
N VAL A 78 10.38 9.00 -4.72
CA VAL A 78 11.00 7.66 -4.85
C VAL A 78 11.42 7.40 -6.29
N GLN A 79 10.57 7.75 -7.26
CA GLN A 79 10.88 7.64 -8.69
C GLN A 79 12.17 8.39 -9.06
N ASN A 80 12.35 9.58 -8.51
CA ASN A 80 13.52 10.44 -8.77
C ASN A 80 14.71 10.13 -7.84
N GLY A 81 14.64 9.13 -6.97
CA GLY A 81 15.72 8.77 -6.04
C GLY A 81 15.95 9.75 -4.89
N ILE A 82 15.04 10.71 -4.67
CA ILE A 82 15.10 11.70 -3.58
C ILE A 82 14.72 11.03 -2.24
N LEU A 83 13.75 10.12 -2.27
CA LEU A 83 13.31 9.30 -1.13
C LEU A 83 13.62 7.84 -1.44
N GLU A 84 14.07 7.08 -0.45
CA GLU A 84 14.45 5.68 -0.66
C GLU A 84 13.23 4.78 -0.80
N MET A 85 12.20 4.98 0.05
CA MET A 85 11.03 4.08 0.13
C MET A 85 9.75 4.86 0.44
N THR A 86 8.63 4.36 -0.05
CA THR A 86 7.30 4.79 0.38
C THR A 86 6.32 3.63 0.40
N LYS A 87 5.29 3.75 1.23
CA LYS A 87 4.07 2.95 1.12
C LYS A 87 3.02 3.80 0.41
N ALA A 88 2.47 3.28 -0.64
CA ALA A 88 1.34 3.90 -1.34
C ALA A 88 0.27 2.86 -1.68
N SER A 89 -0.97 3.29 -1.79
CA SER A 89 -2.06 2.46 -2.35
C SER A 89 -1.76 2.13 -3.82
N ALA A 90 -2.21 0.97 -4.30
CA ALA A 90 -2.13 0.62 -5.73
C ALA A 90 -2.90 1.61 -6.62
N SER A 91 -3.81 2.41 -6.06
CA SER A 91 -4.59 3.39 -6.81
C SER A 91 -3.73 4.47 -7.49
N PRO A 92 -2.94 5.29 -6.81
CA PRO A 92 -2.06 6.25 -7.47
C PRO A 92 -0.95 5.56 -8.28
N LEU A 93 -0.53 4.33 -7.94
CA LEU A 93 0.52 3.60 -8.65
C LEU A 93 0.15 3.29 -10.11
N GLU A 94 -1.14 3.17 -10.48
CA GLU A 94 -1.54 2.91 -11.86
C GLU A 94 -1.11 4.01 -12.84
N THR A 95 -0.88 5.24 -12.35
CA THR A 95 -0.41 6.35 -13.20
C THR A 95 1.08 6.23 -13.54
N PHE A 96 1.83 5.47 -12.76
CA PHE A 96 3.25 5.18 -12.98
C PHE A 96 3.44 3.85 -13.73
N ALA A 97 2.66 2.83 -13.37
CA ALA A 97 2.70 1.49 -13.97
C ALA A 97 1.27 0.97 -14.19
N PRO A 98 0.82 0.90 -15.44
CA PRO A 98 -0.58 0.56 -15.78
C PRO A 98 -1.06 -0.80 -15.26
N GLU A 99 -0.16 -1.72 -14.94
CA GLU A 99 -0.48 -3.03 -14.40
C GLU A 99 -1.20 -2.96 -13.05
N TYR A 100 -0.90 -1.94 -12.22
CA TYR A 100 -1.59 -1.72 -10.96
C TYR A 100 -3.08 -1.42 -11.13
N LYS A 101 -3.52 -1.05 -12.34
CA LYS A 101 -4.92 -0.81 -12.68
C LYS A 101 -5.83 -1.99 -12.32
N VAL A 102 -5.37 -3.23 -12.44
CA VAL A 102 -6.21 -4.41 -12.16
C VAL A 102 -6.74 -4.45 -10.72
N PHE A 103 -6.04 -3.82 -9.77
CA PHE A 103 -6.50 -3.67 -8.39
C PHE A 103 -7.56 -2.58 -8.23
N ASN A 104 -7.62 -1.63 -9.16
CA ASN A 104 -8.55 -0.52 -9.15
C ASN A 104 -9.82 -0.79 -9.97
N LEU A 105 -9.88 -1.92 -10.68
CA LEU A 105 -11.07 -2.35 -11.39
C LEU A 105 -12.09 -2.95 -10.40
N PRO A 106 -13.39 -2.59 -10.53
CA PRO A 106 -14.40 -3.06 -9.59
C PRO A 106 -14.71 -4.56 -9.76
N PHE A 107 -15.00 -5.22 -8.64
CA PHE A 107 -15.48 -6.60 -8.57
C PHE A 107 -14.59 -7.65 -9.23
N VAL A 108 -13.27 -7.42 -9.32
CA VAL A 108 -12.30 -8.35 -9.91
C VAL A 108 -12.07 -9.56 -9.00
N PHE A 109 -12.07 -9.36 -7.70
CA PHE A 109 -11.75 -10.40 -6.73
C PHE A 109 -13.03 -11.01 -6.16
N ARG A 110 -13.11 -12.36 -6.18
CA ARG A 110 -14.29 -13.12 -5.73
C ARG A 110 -14.39 -13.20 -4.21
N SER A 111 -13.25 -13.17 -3.53
CA SER A 111 -13.14 -13.25 -2.06
C SER A 111 -11.78 -12.73 -1.60
N LYS A 112 -11.63 -12.55 -0.29
CA LYS A 112 -10.35 -12.20 0.34
C LYS A 112 -9.28 -13.28 0.11
N ASP A 113 -9.67 -14.55 0.16
CA ASP A 113 -8.77 -15.67 -0.14
C ASP A 113 -8.28 -15.63 -1.60
N HIS A 114 -9.19 -15.41 -2.55
CA HIS A 114 -8.82 -15.23 -3.96
C HIS A 114 -7.87 -14.05 -4.15
N PHE A 115 -8.14 -12.91 -3.49
CA PHE A 115 -7.26 -11.74 -3.52
C PHE A 115 -5.85 -12.07 -3.03
N PHE A 116 -5.73 -12.76 -1.89
CA PHE A 116 -4.42 -13.15 -1.36
C PHE A 116 -3.68 -14.11 -2.27
N LYS A 117 -4.36 -15.11 -2.86
CA LYS A 117 -3.73 -16.01 -3.84
C LYS A 117 -3.17 -15.26 -5.06
N VAL A 118 -3.86 -14.20 -5.49
CA VAL A 118 -3.36 -13.32 -6.57
C VAL A 118 -2.12 -12.56 -6.14
N LEU A 119 -2.15 -11.93 -4.94
CA LEU A 119 -1.03 -11.14 -4.43
C LEU A 119 0.23 -11.98 -4.18
N ASP A 120 0.05 -13.20 -3.64
CA ASP A 120 1.15 -14.11 -3.30
C ASP A 120 1.69 -14.87 -4.52
N GLY A 121 0.94 -14.86 -5.61
CA GLY A 121 1.25 -15.63 -6.81
C GLY A 121 2.02 -14.84 -7.87
N LYS A 122 2.15 -15.49 -9.03
CA LYS A 122 2.90 -14.95 -10.19
C LYS A 122 2.36 -13.62 -10.70
N VAL A 123 1.05 -13.40 -10.61
CA VAL A 123 0.42 -12.13 -11.00
C VAL A 123 0.90 -10.99 -10.11
N GLY A 124 0.87 -11.19 -8.78
CA GLY A 124 1.37 -10.21 -7.82
C GLY A 124 2.86 -9.90 -8.05
N GLU A 125 3.70 -10.92 -8.22
CA GLU A 125 5.12 -10.74 -8.54
C GLU A 125 5.33 -9.92 -9.82
N THR A 126 4.56 -10.21 -10.87
CA THR A 126 4.63 -9.49 -12.14
C THR A 126 4.29 -8.01 -11.95
N ILE A 127 3.25 -7.70 -11.17
CA ILE A 127 2.81 -6.33 -10.92
C ILE A 127 3.83 -5.58 -10.06
N LEU A 128 4.38 -6.20 -9.00
CA LEU A 128 5.43 -5.57 -8.16
C LEU A 128 6.67 -5.15 -8.97
N ASN A 129 7.00 -5.90 -10.02
CA ASN A 129 8.15 -5.60 -10.88
C ASN A 129 7.81 -4.66 -12.05
N ALA A 130 6.53 -4.39 -12.33
CA ALA A 130 6.09 -3.62 -13.50
C ALA A 130 6.61 -2.18 -13.51
N SER A 131 6.84 -1.60 -12.35
CA SER A 131 7.33 -0.22 -12.19
C SER A 131 8.86 -0.08 -12.22
N LYS A 132 9.63 -1.16 -12.38
CA LYS A 132 11.11 -1.11 -12.34
C LYS A 132 11.69 -0.14 -13.37
N SER A 133 11.19 -0.14 -14.60
CA SER A 133 11.61 0.81 -15.65
C SER A 133 11.13 2.24 -15.41
N ARG A 134 10.31 2.46 -14.39
CA ARG A 134 9.74 3.76 -14.01
C ARG A 134 10.39 4.35 -12.77
N GLY A 135 11.50 3.79 -12.28
CA GLY A 135 12.31 4.34 -11.20
C GLY A 135 12.03 3.76 -9.81
N PHE A 136 11.13 2.79 -9.67
CA PHE A 136 10.90 2.07 -8.40
C PHE A 136 10.41 0.65 -8.62
N ILE A 137 10.56 -0.19 -7.62
CA ILE A 137 10.05 -1.57 -7.58
C ILE A 137 9.22 -1.82 -6.34
N GLY A 138 8.19 -2.66 -6.46
CA GLY A 138 7.43 -3.15 -5.32
C GLY A 138 8.20 -4.25 -4.59
N LEU A 139 8.22 -4.18 -3.25
CA LEU A 139 8.79 -5.22 -2.41
C LEU A 139 7.73 -6.19 -1.91
N THR A 140 6.56 -5.68 -1.53
CA THR A 140 5.42 -6.48 -1.06
C THR A 140 4.13 -5.69 -1.14
N PHE A 141 3.01 -6.40 -0.99
CA PHE A 141 1.69 -5.82 -0.77
C PHE A 141 1.32 -5.85 0.72
N TYR A 142 0.45 -4.95 1.16
CA TYR A 142 -0.24 -5.02 2.44
C TYR A 142 -1.74 -5.06 2.21
N ASP A 143 -2.46 -5.84 3.04
CA ASP A 143 -3.92 -5.89 3.01
C ASP A 143 -4.50 -4.52 3.40
N SER A 144 -5.47 -4.06 2.65
CA SER A 144 -6.23 -2.84 2.91
C SER A 144 -7.75 -3.11 2.86
N GLY A 145 -8.14 -4.37 2.97
CA GLY A 145 -9.53 -4.82 3.00
C GLY A 145 -10.32 -4.50 1.73
N ALA A 146 -11.63 -4.63 1.85
CA ALA A 146 -12.57 -4.26 0.80
C ALA A 146 -13.02 -2.81 0.95
N ARG A 147 -13.10 -2.09 -0.16
CA ARG A 147 -13.55 -0.70 -0.21
C ARG A 147 -15.05 -0.63 -0.44
N SER A 148 -15.70 0.22 0.34
CA SER A 148 -17.15 0.43 0.38
C SER A 148 -17.45 1.92 0.49
N PHE A 149 -18.67 2.33 0.17
CA PHE A 149 -19.07 3.73 0.29
C PHE A 149 -19.39 4.10 1.73
N TYR A 150 -19.03 5.33 2.11
CA TYR A 150 -19.51 5.96 3.34
C TYR A 150 -19.88 7.42 3.08
N ALA A 151 -21.01 7.85 3.67
CA ALA A 151 -21.60 9.15 3.41
C ALA A 151 -22.50 9.62 4.57
N LYS A 152 -23.13 10.81 4.41
CA LYS A 152 -24.15 11.32 5.34
C LYS A 152 -25.51 10.63 5.17
N LYS A 153 -25.73 9.88 4.08
CA LYS A 153 -26.92 9.06 3.80
C LYS A 153 -26.54 7.66 3.33
N PRO A 154 -27.42 6.65 3.48
CA PRO A 154 -27.14 5.30 2.98
C PRO A 154 -27.08 5.28 1.45
N ILE A 155 -26.27 4.36 0.91
CA ILE A 155 -26.12 4.07 -0.52
C ILE A 155 -26.47 2.59 -0.71
N ASN A 156 -27.72 2.30 -1.10
CA ASN A 156 -28.22 0.93 -1.26
C ASN A 156 -28.25 0.49 -2.72
N THR A 157 -28.29 1.44 -3.65
CA THR A 157 -28.30 1.22 -5.09
C THR A 157 -27.41 2.24 -5.80
N PRO A 158 -26.97 2.01 -7.05
CA PRO A 158 -26.28 3.04 -7.83
C PRO A 158 -27.06 4.35 -7.98
N ASP A 159 -28.39 4.30 -7.94
CA ASP A 159 -29.22 5.49 -8.05
C ASP A 159 -29.08 6.45 -6.87
N ASP A 160 -28.74 5.93 -5.68
CA ASP A 160 -28.47 6.75 -4.50
C ASP A 160 -27.20 7.61 -4.64
N LEU A 161 -26.31 7.24 -5.57
CA LEU A 161 -25.08 7.97 -5.90
C LEU A 161 -25.32 9.16 -6.85
N LYS A 162 -26.46 9.21 -7.54
CA LYS A 162 -26.74 10.28 -8.51
C LYS A 162 -26.64 11.66 -7.88
N GLY A 163 -25.83 12.53 -8.51
CA GLY A 163 -25.61 13.90 -8.06
C GLY A 163 -24.70 14.04 -6.86
N MET A 164 -24.21 12.95 -6.25
CA MET A 164 -23.26 13.02 -5.15
C MET A 164 -21.85 13.29 -5.65
N LYS A 165 -21.12 14.10 -4.88
CA LYS A 165 -19.67 14.27 -5.02
C LYS A 165 -18.98 13.24 -4.12
N ILE A 166 -18.32 12.27 -4.72
CA ILE A 166 -17.64 11.19 -3.99
C ILE A 166 -16.13 11.40 -4.08
N ARG A 167 -15.49 11.55 -2.94
CA ARG A 167 -14.04 11.55 -2.88
C ARG A 167 -13.51 10.20 -3.32
N VAL A 168 -12.48 10.23 -4.15
CA VAL A 168 -11.72 9.05 -4.60
C VAL A 168 -10.23 9.27 -4.44
N GLN A 169 -9.45 8.19 -4.48
CA GLN A 169 -8.00 8.27 -4.64
C GLN A 169 -7.65 8.80 -6.03
N GLN A 170 -6.41 9.25 -6.22
CA GLN A 170 -5.91 9.77 -7.50
C GLN A 170 -5.66 8.61 -8.49
N SER A 171 -6.74 7.97 -8.91
CA SER A 171 -6.78 6.82 -9.83
C SER A 171 -7.73 7.09 -10.98
N PRO A 172 -7.25 7.15 -12.23
CA PRO A 172 -8.10 7.25 -13.42
C PRO A 172 -9.17 6.16 -13.49
N THR A 173 -8.84 4.94 -13.07
CA THR A 173 -9.77 3.80 -13.06
C THR A 173 -10.90 4.00 -12.03
N THR A 174 -10.56 4.43 -10.80
CA THR A 174 -11.59 4.70 -9.78
C THR A 174 -12.46 5.91 -10.17
N ILE A 175 -11.89 6.95 -10.81
CA ILE A 175 -12.65 8.07 -11.37
C ILE A 175 -13.70 7.55 -12.36
N LYS A 176 -13.31 6.72 -13.33
CA LYS A 176 -14.24 6.13 -14.31
C LYS A 176 -15.31 5.27 -13.64
N MET A 177 -14.95 4.49 -12.61
CA MET A 177 -15.91 3.67 -11.87
C MET A 177 -16.99 4.53 -11.21
N ILE A 178 -16.62 5.59 -10.52
CA ILE A 178 -17.58 6.50 -9.86
C ILE A 178 -18.47 7.19 -10.88
N GLN A 179 -17.95 7.60 -12.02
CA GLN A 179 -18.73 8.16 -13.14
C GLN A 179 -19.72 7.13 -13.70
N ALA A 180 -19.27 5.87 -13.91
CA ALA A 180 -20.14 4.80 -14.37
C ALA A 180 -21.27 4.50 -13.38
N LEU A 181 -21.04 4.64 -12.08
CA LEU A 181 -22.03 4.51 -11.02
C LEU A 181 -22.98 5.71 -10.92
N GLY A 182 -22.73 6.82 -11.64
CA GLY A 182 -23.60 7.98 -11.71
C GLY A 182 -23.28 9.12 -10.73
N ALA A 183 -22.15 9.03 -10.01
CA ALA A 183 -21.68 10.08 -9.12
C ALA A 183 -20.60 10.95 -9.79
N SER A 184 -20.27 12.08 -9.14
CA SER A 184 -19.18 12.98 -9.52
C SER A 184 -17.94 12.65 -8.69
N PRO A 185 -16.88 12.09 -9.28
CA PRO A 185 -15.65 11.79 -8.56
C PRO A 185 -14.86 13.06 -8.23
N THR A 186 -14.32 13.14 -7.02
CA THR A 186 -13.46 14.24 -6.57
C THR A 186 -12.14 13.64 -6.09
N PRO A 187 -11.12 13.54 -6.96
CA PRO A 187 -9.81 13.03 -6.57
C PRO A 187 -9.13 13.97 -5.59
N MET A 188 -8.69 13.44 -4.44
CA MET A 188 -7.93 14.23 -3.46
C MET A 188 -7.04 13.34 -2.59
N ALA A 189 -5.96 13.92 -2.05
CA ALA A 189 -5.04 13.25 -1.17
C ALA A 189 -5.71 12.83 0.16
N TRP A 190 -5.14 11.83 0.84
CA TRP A 190 -5.74 11.27 2.06
C TRP A 190 -5.89 12.28 3.19
N GLY A 191 -4.88 13.13 3.40
CA GLY A 191 -4.88 14.12 4.47
C GLY A 191 -5.98 15.19 4.36
N GLU A 192 -6.62 15.36 3.20
CA GLU A 192 -7.64 16.35 2.94
C GLU A 192 -9.07 15.82 3.19
N VAL A 193 -9.25 14.49 3.25
CA VAL A 193 -10.58 13.86 3.18
C VAL A 193 -11.48 14.23 4.34
N TYR A 194 -10.97 14.20 5.58
CA TYR A 194 -11.77 14.54 6.76
C TYR A 194 -12.36 15.96 6.65
N SER A 195 -11.51 16.94 6.34
CA SER A 195 -11.93 18.34 6.21
C SER A 195 -12.91 18.53 5.06
N ALA A 196 -12.71 17.86 3.93
CA ALA A 196 -13.60 17.91 2.77
C ALA A 196 -15.00 17.33 3.09
N LEU A 197 -15.06 16.21 3.82
CA LEU A 197 -16.32 15.61 4.30
C LEU A 197 -17.02 16.53 5.31
N GLN A 198 -16.27 17.08 6.27
CA GLN A 198 -16.79 17.97 7.29
C GLN A 198 -17.39 19.23 6.67
N ALA A 199 -16.66 19.89 5.77
CA ALA A 199 -17.08 21.10 5.09
C ALA A 199 -18.15 20.87 3.99
N GLY A 200 -18.45 19.60 3.64
CA GLY A 200 -19.40 19.30 2.58
C GLY A 200 -18.88 19.59 1.17
N VAL A 201 -17.56 19.69 0.99
CA VAL A 201 -16.92 19.76 -0.33
C VAL A 201 -17.19 18.47 -1.11
N VAL A 202 -17.24 17.34 -0.40
CA VAL A 202 -17.71 16.05 -0.89
C VAL A 202 -18.84 15.52 -0.01
N ASP A 203 -19.78 14.78 -0.60
CA ASP A 203 -20.93 14.19 0.08
C ASP A 203 -20.62 12.86 0.76
N GLY A 204 -19.58 12.20 0.28
CA GLY A 204 -19.11 10.91 0.77
C GLY A 204 -17.75 10.55 0.19
N ALA A 205 -17.29 9.37 0.56
CA ALA A 205 -16.06 8.78 0.04
C ALA A 205 -16.20 7.26 -0.04
N GLU A 206 -15.18 6.59 -0.54
CA GLU A 206 -15.09 5.15 -0.56
C GLU A 206 -13.75 4.71 0.04
N ASN A 207 -13.78 3.72 0.91
CA ASN A 207 -12.62 3.09 1.54
C ASN A 207 -13.05 1.88 2.39
N ASN A 208 -12.09 1.28 3.08
CA ASN A 208 -12.31 0.23 4.06
C ASN A 208 -12.83 0.79 5.40
N VAL A 209 -13.24 -0.09 6.31
CA VAL A 209 -13.85 0.29 7.59
C VAL A 209 -12.91 1.07 8.52
N THR A 210 -11.59 0.85 8.46
CA THR A 210 -10.64 1.53 9.35
C THR A 210 -10.62 3.04 9.14
N ALA A 211 -11.02 3.52 7.97
CA ALA A 211 -11.13 4.95 7.68
C ALA A 211 -12.12 5.67 8.62
N LEU A 212 -13.17 4.98 9.06
CA LEU A 212 -14.20 5.55 9.91
C LEU A 212 -13.68 5.93 11.30
N THR A 213 -12.75 5.16 11.81
CA THR A 213 -12.21 5.26 13.17
C THR A 213 -10.82 5.86 13.19
N THR A 214 -9.83 5.20 12.56
CA THR A 214 -8.44 5.64 12.61
C THR A 214 -8.23 7.02 11.97
N SER A 215 -9.06 7.40 10.99
CA SER A 215 -9.05 8.73 10.36
C SER A 215 -10.28 9.57 10.71
N ARG A 216 -11.11 9.11 11.65
CA ARG A 216 -12.26 9.81 12.22
C ARG A 216 -13.37 10.15 11.22
N HIS A 217 -13.37 9.55 10.01
CA HIS A 217 -14.39 9.85 9.00
C HIS A 217 -15.80 9.49 9.46
N GLY A 218 -15.96 8.52 10.39
CA GLY A 218 -17.22 8.17 11.02
C GLY A 218 -17.86 9.29 11.86
N GLU A 219 -17.10 10.34 12.23
CA GLU A 219 -17.67 11.52 12.90
C GLU A 219 -18.54 12.34 11.96
N VAL A 220 -18.17 12.41 10.68
CA VAL A 220 -18.76 13.27 9.64
C VAL A 220 -19.54 12.49 8.58
N SER A 221 -19.45 11.14 8.57
CA SER A 221 -20.16 10.23 7.65
C SER A 221 -20.76 9.08 8.45
N LYS A 222 -22.09 9.09 8.62
CA LYS A 222 -22.80 8.19 9.56
C LYS A 222 -23.36 6.93 8.91
N PHE A 223 -23.13 6.69 7.61
CA PHE A 223 -23.58 5.49 6.92
C PHE A 223 -22.41 4.86 6.17
N PHE A 224 -22.21 3.56 6.41
CA PHE A 224 -21.25 2.73 5.71
C PHE A 224 -22.01 1.64 4.94
N SER A 225 -22.01 1.75 3.62
CA SER A 225 -22.71 0.83 2.71
C SER A 225 -21.71 -0.17 2.14
N GLN A 226 -21.74 -1.41 2.65
CA GLN A 226 -20.78 -2.49 2.35
C GLN A 226 -20.95 -3.03 0.93
N THR A 227 -20.66 -2.20 -0.07
CA THR A 227 -20.68 -2.58 -1.49
C THR A 227 -19.49 -3.46 -1.86
N GLU A 228 -18.39 -3.36 -1.14
CA GLU A 228 -17.14 -4.12 -1.36
C GLU A 228 -16.73 -4.14 -2.84
N HIS A 229 -16.81 -2.98 -3.46
CA HIS A 229 -16.66 -2.84 -4.90
C HIS A 229 -15.22 -2.95 -5.41
N GLN A 230 -14.21 -2.79 -4.53
CA GLN A 230 -12.79 -2.94 -4.86
C GLN A 230 -12.02 -3.57 -3.70
N MET A 231 -10.92 -4.26 -4.03
CA MET A 231 -9.87 -4.67 -3.07
C MET A 231 -8.54 -4.11 -3.60
N VAL A 232 -8.11 -3.00 -3.01
CA VAL A 232 -6.93 -2.25 -3.46
C VAL A 232 -5.83 -2.40 -2.41
N PRO A 233 -4.74 -3.14 -2.69
CA PRO A 233 -3.69 -3.31 -1.72
C PRO A 233 -2.87 -2.03 -1.55
N ASP A 234 -2.25 -1.87 -0.38
CA ASP A 234 -1.11 -0.98 -0.23
C ASP A 234 0.15 -1.68 -0.74
N VAL A 235 1.11 -0.91 -1.24
CA VAL A 235 2.34 -1.44 -1.83
C VAL A 235 3.54 -0.76 -1.17
N LEU A 236 4.47 -1.54 -0.65
CA LEU A 236 5.78 -1.05 -0.22
C LEU A 236 6.70 -0.97 -1.43
N VAL A 237 7.17 0.21 -1.77
CA VAL A 237 8.07 0.43 -2.91
C VAL A 237 9.41 0.99 -2.48
N ILE A 238 10.44 0.68 -3.25
CA ILE A 238 11.81 1.21 -3.10
C ILE A 238 12.28 1.82 -4.42
N SER A 239 12.99 2.94 -4.36
CA SER A 239 13.65 3.53 -5.52
C SER A 239 14.56 2.53 -6.21
N THR A 240 14.47 2.43 -7.55
CA THR A 240 15.35 1.56 -8.34
C THR A 240 16.82 1.99 -8.17
N ALA A 241 17.11 3.28 -8.15
CA ALA A 241 18.45 3.80 -7.93
C ALA A 241 19.02 3.32 -6.59
N LYS A 242 18.21 3.38 -5.51
CA LYS A 242 18.64 2.86 -4.20
C LYS A 242 18.78 1.35 -4.21
N TRP A 243 17.81 0.64 -4.78
CA TRP A 243 17.83 -0.82 -4.89
C TRP A 243 19.08 -1.33 -5.60
N ASP A 244 19.41 -0.77 -6.75
CA ASP A 244 20.55 -1.19 -7.56
C ASP A 244 21.90 -0.82 -6.91
N SER A 245 21.94 0.14 -6.00
CA SER A 245 23.12 0.47 -5.18
C SER A 245 23.39 -0.52 -4.05
N LEU A 246 22.39 -1.33 -3.67
CA LEU A 246 22.51 -2.30 -2.58
C LEU A 246 23.18 -3.60 -3.07
N LYS A 247 24.09 -4.15 -2.27
CA LYS A 247 24.63 -5.49 -2.50
C LYS A 247 23.53 -6.54 -2.42
N LYS A 248 23.64 -7.63 -3.16
CA LYS A 248 22.65 -8.70 -3.22
C LYS A 248 22.17 -9.22 -1.85
N PRO A 249 23.05 -9.47 -0.84
CA PRO A 249 22.59 -9.87 0.49
C PRO A 249 21.63 -8.87 1.16
N LEU A 250 21.84 -7.55 0.95
CA LEU A 250 20.98 -6.51 1.50
C LEU A 250 19.64 -6.45 0.77
N GLN A 251 19.65 -6.66 -0.55
CA GLN A 251 18.40 -6.79 -1.34
C GLN A 251 17.58 -8.00 -0.86
N ASP A 252 18.23 -9.14 -0.60
CA ASP A 252 17.58 -10.35 -0.09
C ASP A 252 17.04 -10.16 1.32
N ALA A 253 17.78 -9.46 2.18
CA ALA A 253 17.33 -9.07 3.52
C ALA A 253 16.06 -8.20 3.47
N LEU A 254 16.01 -7.20 2.57
CA LEU A 254 14.82 -6.36 2.39
C LEU A 254 13.62 -7.14 1.85
N ARG A 255 13.80 -8.03 0.86
CA ARG A 255 12.71 -8.87 0.34
C ARG A 255 12.15 -9.81 1.40
N SER A 256 13.04 -10.47 2.15
CA SER A 256 12.63 -11.36 3.25
C SER A 256 11.92 -10.59 4.36
N ALA A 257 12.42 -9.42 4.76
CA ALA A 257 11.79 -8.56 5.74
C ALA A 257 10.41 -8.08 5.28
N ALA A 258 10.28 -7.69 4.01
CA ALA A 258 9.02 -7.25 3.41
C ALA A 258 7.97 -8.38 3.42
N HIS A 259 8.36 -9.59 3.03
CA HIS A 259 7.46 -10.74 3.05
C HIS A 259 6.99 -11.08 4.48
N GLU A 260 7.88 -11.12 5.46
CA GLU A 260 7.51 -11.41 6.84
C GLU A 260 6.64 -10.32 7.47
N SER A 261 6.91 -9.04 7.14
CA SER A 261 6.07 -7.93 7.59
C SER A 261 4.66 -7.97 6.99
N PHE A 262 4.53 -8.47 5.77
CA PHE A 262 3.24 -8.69 5.12
C PHE A 262 2.42 -9.80 5.82
N VAL A 263 3.05 -10.94 6.13
CA VAL A 263 2.39 -12.01 6.88
C VAL A 263 1.91 -11.50 8.25
N TYR A 264 2.76 -10.75 8.95
CA TYR A 264 2.41 -10.12 10.22
C TYR A 264 1.22 -9.14 10.08
N GLN A 265 1.22 -8.32 9.05
CA GLN A 265 0.18 -7.34 8.79
C GLN A 265 -1.20 -7.97 8.53
N ARG A 266 -1.26 -9.11 7.84
CA ARG A 266 -2.54 -9.82 7.62
C ARG A 266 -3.25 -10.18 8.93
N GLY A 267 -2.49 -10.60 9.94
CA GLY A 267 -3.04 -10.87 11.28
C GLY A 267 -3.59 -9.61 11.94
N LEU A 268 -2.81 -8.51 11.89
CA LEU A 268 -3.25 -7.22 12.42
C LEU A 268 -4.48 -6.69 11.70
N TRP A 269 -4.53 -6.86 10.38
CA TRP A 269 -5.65 -6.38 9.57
C TRP A 269 -6.95 -7.15 9.87
N ALA A 270 -6.87 -8.47 9.94
CA ALA A 270 -8.01 -9.30 10.26
C ALA A 270 -8.64 -8.98 11.63
N GLU A 271 -7.81 -8.58 12.60
CA GLU A 271 -8.30 -8.11 13.90
C GLU A 271 -8.87 -6.70 13.80
N ALA A 272 -8.19 -5.79 13.09
CA ALA A 272 -8.66 -4.42 12.91
C ALA A 272 -10.03 -4.36 12.20
N GLU A 273 -10.29 -5.16 11.18
CA GLU A 273 -11.60 -5.18 10.51
C GLU A 273 -12.75 -5.44 11.50
N LYS A 274 -12.54 -6.30 12.50
CA LYS A 274 -13.55 -6.63 13.53
C LYS A 274 -13.68 -5.49 14.56
N THR A 275 -12.56 -5.06 15.10
CA THR A 275 -12.55 -4.07 16.19
C THR A 275 -12.98 -2.69 15.72
N GLU A 276 -12.59 -2.30 14.50
CA GLU A 276 -12.92 -0.99 13.94
C GLU A 276 -14.39 -0.91 13.49
N ALA A 277 -14.99 -2.01 13.04
CA ALA A 277 -16.43 -2.03 12.76
C ALA A 277 -17.24 -1.77 14.05
N VAL A 278 -16.90 -2.46 15.14
CA VAL A 278 -17.55 -2.25 16.46
C VAL A 278 -17.31 -0.84 16.98
N ALA A 279 -16.09 -0.30 16.80
CA ALA A 279 -15.78 1.06 17.22
C ALA A 279 -16.56 2.10 16.39
N ALA A 280 -16.72 1.90 15.10
CA ALA A 280 -17.52 2.77 14.23
C ALA A 280 -19.02 2.75 14.61
N GLU A 281 -19.57 1.59 14.95
CA GLU A 281 -20.95 1.49 15.47
C GLU A 281 -21.13 2.29 16.76
N LYS A 282 -20.17 2.22 17.68
CA LYS A 282 -20.17 3.04 18.92
C LYS A 282 -20.08 4.54 18.64
N MET A 283 -19.48 4.94 17.51
CA MET A 283 -19.48 6.33 17.02
C MET A 283 -20.81 6.73 16.37
N GLY A 284 -21.78 5.83 16.28
CA GLY A 284 -23.09 6.03 15.66
C GLY A 284 -23.11 5.81 14.15
N VAL A 285 -22.10 5.15 13.57
CA VAL A 285 -22.13 4.75 12.16
C VAL A 285 -23.09 3.57 11.99
N LYS A 286 -23.93 3.66 10.98
CA LYS A 286 -24.91 2.64 10.59
C LYS A 286 -24.35 1.87 9.39
N PHE A 287 -24.28 0.56 9.52
CA PHE A 287 -23.85 -0.34 8.46
C PHE A 287 -25.06 -0.87 7.67
N SER A 288 -24.90 -0.98 6.35
CA SER A 288 -25.84 -1.67 5.47
C SER A 288 -25.07 -2.55 4.49
N THR A 289 -25.72 -3.60 3.99
CA THR A 289 -25.13 -4.52 3.01
C THR A 289 -26.00 -4.52 1.76
N PRO A 290 -25.77 -3.60 0.82
CA PRO A 290 -26.50 -3.50 -0.44
C PRO A 290 -26.31 -4.76 -1.31
N ALA A 291 -27.32 -5.07 -2.16
CA ALA A 291 -27.15 -6.05 -3.20
C ALA A 291 -26.05 -5.57 -4.18
N LYS A 292 -25.04 -6.39 -4.43
CA LYS A 292 -23.89 -6.02 -5.29
C LYS A 292 -24.24 -6.00 -6.77
N GLN A 293 -25.19 -6.84 -7.21
CA GLN A 293 -25.50 -7.03 -8.62
C GLN A 293 -25.85 -5.73 -9.38
N PRO A 294 -26.68 -4.81 -8.84
CA PRO A 294 -26.94 -3.53 -9.52
C PRO A 294 -25.68 -2.68 -9.76
N PHE A 295 -24.71 -2.72 -8.84
CA PHE A 295 -23.44 -2.03 -9.01
C PHE A 295 -22.56 -2.71 -10.06
N VAL A 296 -22.50 -4.06 -10.07
CA VAL A 296 -21.80 -4.86 -11.07
C VAL A 296 -22.33 -4.55 -12.48
N ASP A 297 -23.65 -4.57 -12.65
CA ASP A 297 -24.30 -4.30 -13.95
C ASP A 297 -23.96 -2.89 -14.45
N LYS A 298 -23.92 -1.92 -13.54
CA LYS A 298 -23.66 -0.51 -13.87
C LYS A 298 -22.25 -0.27 -14.36
N VAL A 299 -21.25 -1.00 -13.83
CA VAL A 299 -19.82 -0.86 -14.22
C VAL A 299 -19.41 -1.80 -15.36
N LYS A 300 -20.29 -2.71 -15.80
CA LYS A 300 -19.97 -3.69 -16.85
C LYS A 300 -19.45 -3.05 -18.14
N PRO A 301 -20.03 -1.96 -18.69
CA PRO A 301 -19.49 -1.33 -19.90
C PRO A 301 -18.07 -0.80 -19.72
N MET A 302 -17.75 -0.26 -18.55
CA MET A 302 -16.39 0.18 -18.19
C MET A 302 -15.42 -1.01 -18.18
N MET A 303 -15.81 -2.16 -17.62
CA MET A 303 -14.99 -3.36 -17.59
C MET A 303 -14.73 -3.92 -19.00
N GLU A 304 -15.71 -3.88 -19.87
CA GLU A 304 -15.57 -4.28 -21.29
C GLU A 304 -14.59 -3.35 -22.04
N GLU A 305 -14.63 -2.05 -21.78
CA GLU A 305 -13.69 -1.09 -22.35
C GLU A 305 -12.26 -1.33 -21.88
N GLU A 306 -12.05 -1.55 -20.58
CA GLU A 306 -10.71 -1.81 -20.04
C GLU A 306 -10.09 -3.12 -20.56
N ARG A 307 -10.92 -4.12 -20.91
CA ARG A 307 -10.47 -5.37 -21.55
C ARG A 307 -9.99 -5.21 -23.01
N LYS A 308 -10.23 -4.07 -23.66
CA LYS A 308 -9.67 -3.80 -25.00
C LYS A 308 -8.15 -3.61 -24.95
N ASN A 309 -7.59 -3.25 -23.81
CA ASN A 309 -6.15 -3.27 -23.59
C ASN A 309 -5.69 -4.71 -23.36
N ALA A 310 -4.96 -5.28 -24.32
CA ALA A 310 -4.52 -6.68 -24.29
C ALA A 310 -3.72 -7.05 -23.04
N ARG A 311 -2.90 -6.13 -22.50
CA ARG A 311 -2.11 -6.35 -21.28
C ARG A 311 -3.01 -6.46 -20.05
N ILE A 312 -3.99 -5.58 -19.93
CA ILE A 312 -4.96 -5.60 -18.82
C ILE A 312 -5.86 -6.82 -18.94
N ALA A 313 -6.35 -7.13 -20.15
CA ALA A 313 -7.14 -8.35 -20.40
C ALA A 313 -6.38 -9.61 -19.97
N GLY A 314 -5.11 -9.75 -20.37
CA GLY A 314 -4.28 -10.90 -20.01
C GLY A 314 -4.06 -11.03 -18.49
N LEU A 315 -3.88 -9.92 -17.77
CA LEU A 315 -3.80 -9.95 -16.30
C LEU A 315 -5.13 -10.34 -15.65
N LEU A 316 -6.26 -9.81 -16.15
CA LEU A 316 -7.59 -10.17 -15.65
C LEU A 316 -7.91 -11.65 -15.89
N ASP A 317 -7.51 -12.22 -17.04
CA ASP A 317 -7.70 -13.62 -17.33
C ASP A 317 -6.85 -14.53 -16.42
N GLN A 318 -5.59 -14.14 -16.15
CA GLN A 318 -4.75 -14.82 -15.17
C GLN A 318 -5.35 -14.75 -13.76
N ILE A 319 -5.86 -13.59 -13.34
CA ILE A 319 -6.55 -13.43 -12.04
C ILE A 319 -7.78 -14.34 -11.98
N ALA A 320 -8.61 -14.34 -13.02
CA ALA A 320 -9.83 -15.15 -13.07
C ALA A 320 -9.55 -16.66 -13.01
N ALA A 321 -8.42 -17.11 -13.53
CA ALA A 321 -8.00 -18.53 -13.54
C ALA A 321 -7.52 -19.04 -12.16
N ILE A 322 -7.14 -18.17 -11.24
CA ILE A 322 -6.72 -18.54 -9.89
C ILE A 322 -7.95 -19.02 -9.10
N ARG A 323 -7.91 -20.24 -8.55
CA ARG A 323 -8.98 -20.87 -7.79
C ARG A 323 -8.81 -20.76 -6.27
#